data_b94ca769238a3b1c9d5eedd76afc1c8a
#
_entry.id   b94ca769238a3b1c9d5eedd76afc1c8a
#
_cell.length_a   1.000
_cell.length_b   1.000
_cell.length_c   1.000
_cell.angle_alpha   90.00
_cell.angle_beta   90.00
_cell.angle_gamma   90.00
#
_symmetry.space_group_name_H-M   'P 1'
#
loop_
_entity.id
_entity.type
_entity.pdbx_description
1 polymer ?
#
loop_
_entity_poly.entity_id
_entity_poly.type
_entity_poly.pdbx_seq_one_letter_code
_entity_poly.pdbx_strand_id
1 'polypeptide(L)'
;MDRALQRAGIMNPADARLHLEDTQLPDEVDMLLDMEQENFADLNALAKAARPLSNDDIIKLGAAVAMAKPQSAEEIKMLVESLDLFDFVPGVHTPTEYGKYMIQKSERFEYDENLEAFYDYEGYALQRMNAEDGMFTDRGYIAYKGGIALKEVMECGQSEQPAPEPWRGENRDEMLRMTLYAKNKAGYSLVLPADEEYLSAAKSYLGVGDFAEAVIRDVRFKVPYIGELICDTDCPSVEEYNKFAEAMESIWQKDGALLTYAAVLDAERPDTLGRAYELLQNLENYERIVEGTYGYGQQRLQETLGLDDAAVEMLDGYMDFEKYGKECMEADGVVTTEFGLLRRLEPPFAAHTLQMRDMV
;
A
#
# COMPACT_ATOMS: atom_id res chain seq x y z
N MET A 1 -19.45 -32.50 23.44
CA MET A 1 -20.24 -32.89 22.24
C MET A 1 -20.43 -34.41 22.17
N ASP A 2 -19.38 -35.21 22.26
CA ASP A 2 -19.48 -36.69 22.24
C ASP A 2 -20.53 -37.28 23.21
N ARG A 3 -20.65 -36.69 24.41
CA ARG A 3 -21.67 -37.13 25.41
C ARG A 3 -23.12 -36.88 24.95
N ALA A 4 -23.36 -35.87 24.10
CA ALA A 4 -24.71 -35.58 23.57
C ALA A 4 -25.07 -36.58 22.47
N LEU A 5 -24.16 -36.87 21.57
CA LEU A 5 -24.29 -37.87 20.53
C LEU A 5 -24.47 -39.27 21.08
N GLN A 6 -23.67 -39.61 22.09
CA GLN A 6 -23.82 -40.90 22.81
C GLN A 6 -25.18 -41.03 23.49
N ARG A 7 -25.72 -39.97 24.09
CA ARG A 7 -27.06 -39.96 24.68
C ARG A 7 -28.15 -40.09 23.61
N ALA A 8 -27.91 -39.64 22.38
CA ALA A 8 -28.78 -39.82 21.22
C ALA A 8 -28.60 -41.22 20.56
N GLY A 9 -27.72 -42.07 21.08
CA GLY A 9 -27.44 -43.41 20.52
C GLY A 9 -26.53 -43.40 19.30
N ILE A 10 -25.91 -42.27 18.99
CA ILE A 10 -24.99 -42.13 17.86
C ILE A 10 -23.57 -42.37 18.38
N MET A 11 -22.97 -43.49 17.98
CA MET A 11 -21.64 -43.94 18.44
C MET A 11 -20.50 -43.32 17.61
N ASN A 12 -20.74 -43.01 16.34
CA ASN A 12 -19.80 -42.35 15.44
C ASN A 12 -20.36 -41.01 14.96
N PRO A 13 -19.66 -39.89 15.18
CA PRO A 13 -20.12 -38.58 14.71
C PRO A 13 -20.35 -38.50 13.20
N ALA A 14 -19.66 -39.29 12.39
CA ALA A 14 -19.84 -39.36 10.95
C ALA A 14 -21.19 -39.94 10.52
N ASP A 15 -21.85 -40.70 11.41
CA ASP A 15 -23.17 -41.27 11.14
C ASP A 15 -24.32 -40.34 11.55
N ALA A 16 -24.02 -39.19 12.16
CA ALA A 16 -25.01 -38.23 12.60
C ALA A 16 -25.55 -37.44 11.40
N ARG A 17 -26.85 -37.48 11.20
CA ARG A 17 -27.58 -36.56 10.30
C ARG A 17 -28.14 -35.43 11.14
N LEU A 18 -27.85 -34.20 10.75
CA LEU A 18 -28.30 -32.99 11.43
C LEU A 18 -29.41 -32.33 10.59
N HIS A 19 -30.37 -31.77 11.29
CA HIS A 19 -31.30 -30.80 10.72
C HIS A 19 -31.01 -29.46 11.42
N LEU A 20 -30.58 -28.46 10.68
CA LEU A 20 -30.40 -27.11 11.20
C LEU A 20 -31.70 -26.34 11.07
N GLU A 21 -32.17 -25.80 12.18
CA GLU A 21 -33.40 -25.00 12.20
C GLU A 21 -33.10 -23.51 12.04
N ASP A 22 -31.91 -23.07 12.56
CA ASP A 22 -31.49 -21.66 12.51
C ASP A 22 -29.98 -21.56 12.77
N THR A 23 -29.33 -20.58 12.16
CA THR A 23 -27.92 -20.23 12.44
C THR A 23 -27.78 -18.76 12.81
N GLN A 24 -26.67 -18.41 13.43
CA GLN A 24 -26.27 -17.02 13.66
C GLN A 24 -25.30 -16.51 12.58
N LEU A 25 -25.11 -17.30 11.51
CA LEU A 25 -24.29 -16.95 10.36
C LEU A 25 -25.09 -16.10 9.38
N PRO A 26 -24.42 -15.43 8.44
CA PRO A 26 -25.09 -14.68 7.38
C PRO A 26 -26.00 -15.56 6.50
N ASP A 27 -27.11 -15.00 6.00
CA ASP A 27 -28.05 -15.71 5.11
C ASP A 27 -27.35 -16.35 3.90
N GLU A 28 -26.27 -15.71 3.40
CA GLU A 28 -25.47 -16.23 2.28
C GLU A 28 -24.81 -17.57 2.64
N VAL A 29 -24.43 -17.76 3.90
CA VAL A 29 -23.89 -19.04 4.40
C VAL A 29 -25.00 -20.07 4.48
N ASP A 30 -26.16 -19.70 5.03
CA ASP A 30 -27.30 -20.61 5.20
C ASP A 30 -27.83 -21.11 3.85
N MET A 31 -27.79 -20.26 2.80
CA MET A 31 -28.20 -20.63 1.44
C MET A 31 -27.22 -21.60 0.75
N LEU A 32 -25.96 -21.62 1.15
CA LEU A 32 -24.94 -22.47 0.52
C LEU A 32 -24.75 -23.80 1.22
N LEU A 33 -25.09 -23.90 2.51
CA LEU A 33 -24.93 -25.12 3.28
C LEU A 33 -26.03 -26.11 2.89
N ASP A 34 -25.68 -27.17 2.16
CA ASP A 34 -26.54 -28.32 1.95
C ASP A 34 -26.40 -29.30 3.14
N MET A 35 -27.32 -29.15 4.08
CA MET A 35 -27.31 -29.90 5.34
C MET A 35 -27.42 -31.42 5.20
N GLU A 36 -27.87 -31.90 4.02
CA GLU A 36 -27.89 -33.34 3.76
C GLU A 36 -26.53 -33.90 3.33
N GLN A 37 -25.67 -33.05 2.84
CA GLN A 37 -24.32 -33.39 2.34
C GLN A 37 -23.23 -33.10 3.35
N GLU A 38 -23.41 -32.09 4.23
CA GLU A 38 -22.43 -31.70 5.21
C GLU A 38 -22.32 -32.68 6.36
N ASN A 39 -21.08 -32.98 6.75
CA ASN A 39 -20.84 -33.82 7.92
C ASN A 39 -20.80 -32.98 9.21
N PHE A 40 -21.12 -33.65 10.31
CA PHE A 40 -21.15 -33.02 11.63
C PHE A 40 -19.79 -32.43 12.07
N ALA A 41 -18.67 -33.03 11.67
CA ALA A 41 -17.35 -32.60 12.07
C ALA A 41 -17.03 -31.23 11.44
N ASP A 42 -17.34 -31.06 10.14
CA ASP A 42 -17.07 -29.82 9.39
C ASP A 42 -17.97 -28.68 9.87
N LEU A 43 -19.28 -28.95 10.09
CA LEU A 43 -20.18 -27.95 10.68
C LEU A 43 -19.73 -27.51 12.08
N ASN A 44 -19.24 -28.44 12.89
CA ASN A 44 -18.71 -28.10 14.21
C ASN A 44 -17.38 -27.31 14.13
N ALA A 45 -16.54 -27.62 13.15
CA ALA A 45 -15.30 -26.88 12.89
C ALA A 45 -15.63 -25.45 12.44
N LEU A 46 -16.57 -25.28 11.51
CA LEU A 46 -17.08 -23.98 11.09
C LEU A 46 -17.65 -23.17 12.25
N ALA A 47 -18.51 -23.78 13.06
CA ALA A 47 -19.10 -23.12 14.24
C ALA A 47 -18.06 -22.68 15.27
N LYS A 48 -16.97 -23.42 15.43
CA LYS A 48 -15.86 -23.03 16.30
C LYS A 48 -15.07 -21.87 15.72
N ALA A 49 -14.78 -21.88 14.42
CA ALA A 49 -14.07 -20.81 13.72
C ALA A 49 -14.87 -19.51 13.72
N ALA A 50 -16.18 -19.58 13.51
CA ALA A 50 -17.06 -18.41 13.48
C ALA A 50 -17.36 -17.82 14.87
N ARG A 51 -17.19 -18.59 15.95
CA ARG A 51 -17.55 -18.15 17.31
C ARG A 51 -16.88 -16.86 17.79
N PRO A 52 -15.60 -16.58 17.50
CA PRO A 52 -14.94 -15.35 17.93
C PRO A 52 -15.28 -14.12 17.08
N LEU A 53 -16.00 -14.28 15.96
CA LEU A 53 -16.32 -13.18 15.04
C LEU A 53 -17.17 -12.11 15.73
N SER A 54 -16.83 -10.85 15.49
CA SER A 54 -17.66 -9.71 15.82
C SER A 54 -18.84 -9.58 14.86
N ASN A 55 -19.82 -8.72 15.18
CA ASN A 55 -20.92 -8.46 14.26
C ASN A 55 -20.43 -7.89 12.90
N ASP A 56 -19.40 -7.07 12.91
CA ASP A 56 -18.83 -6.51 11.69
C ASP A 56 -18.14 -7.60 10.85
N ASP A 57 -17.43 -8.55 11.50
CA ASP A 57 -16.86 -9.70 10.82
C ASP A 57 -17.94 -10.63 10.23
N ILE A 58 -19.07 -10.78 10.90
CA ILE A 58 -20.20 -11.56 10.38
C ILE A 58 -20.77 -10.90 9.10
N ILE A 59 -20.91 -9.57 9.09
CA ILE A 59 -21.35 -8.83 7.89
C ILE A 59 -20.34 -8.99 6.77
N LYS A 60 -19.05 -8.84 7.09
CA LYS A 60 -17.93 -9.03 6.14
C LYS A 60 -17.88 -10.46 5.60
N LEU A 61 -18.14 -11.47 6.45
CA LEU A 61 -18.22 -12.86 6.04
C LEU A 61 -19.30 -13.08 4.98
N GLY A 62 -20.50 -12.52 5.16
CA GLY A 62 -21.56 -12.60 4.16
C GLY A 62 -21.13 -12.06 2.79
N ALA A 63 -20.45 -10.90 2.78
CA ALA A 63 -19.88 -10.34 1.56
C ALA A 63 -18.78 -11.24 0.95
N ALA A 64 -17.89 -11.81 1.79
CA ALA A 64 -16.83 -12.70 1.35
C ALA A 64 -17.39 -14.00 0.75
N VAL A 65 -18.45 -14.56 1.34
CA VAL A 65 -19.17 -15.73 0.82
C VAL A 65 -19.83 -15.43 -0.53
N ALA A 66 -20.46 -14.26 -0.67
CA ALA A 66 -21.05 -13.83 -1.95
C ALA A 66 -20.00 -13.70 -3.06
N MET A 67 -18.77 -13.25 -2.71
CA MET A 67 -17.64 -13.14 -3.64
C MET A 67 -17.01 -14.50 -3.98
N ALA A 68 -16.69 -15.30 -2.96
CA ALA A 68 -15.93 -16.53 -3.09
C ALA A 68 -16.76 -17.74 -3.58
N LYS A 69 -18.05 -17.74 -3.27
CA LYS A 69 -19.01 -18.82 -3.60
C LYS A 69 -18.54 -20.21 -3.17
N PRO A 70 -18.22 -20.40 -1.88
CA PRO A 70 -17.77 -21.68 -1.35
C PRO A 70 -18.84 -22.77 -1.58
N GLN A 71 -18.40 -24.04 -1.65
CA GLN A 71 -19.24 -25.17 -1.96
C GLN A 71 -19.45 -26.13 -0.75
N SER A 72 -18.76 -25.89 0.38
CA SER A 72 -18.79 -26.75 1.56
C SER A 72 -18.58 -25.97 2.85
N ALA A 73 -18.97 -26.57 3.98
CA ALA A 73 -18.71 -26.02 5.31
C ALA A 73 -17.20 -25.85 5.59
N GLU A 74 -16.36 -26.72 5.01
CA GLU A 74 -14.91 -26.63 5.12
C GLU A 74 -14.38 -25.38 4.41
N GLU A 75 -14.83 -25.11 3.15
CA GLU A 75 -14.46 -23.92 2.40
C GLU A 75 -14.94 -22.63 3.09
N ILE A 76 -16.14 -22.64 3.68
CA ILE A 76 -16.66 -21.50 4.47
C ILE A 76 -15.80 -21.29 5.71
N LYS A 77 -15.37 -22.35 6.40
CA LYS A 77 -14.44 -22.26 7.52
C LYS A 77 -13.11 -21.60 7.10
N MET A 78 -12.57 -21.98 5.93
CA MET A 78 -11.36 -21.36 5.39
C MET A 78 -11.54 -19.87 5.12
N LEU A 79 -12.70 -19.46 4.62
CA LEU A 79 -13.04 -18.03 4.46
C LEU A 79 -13.09 -17.31 5.81
N VAL A 80 -13.73 -17.92 6.83
CA VAL A 80 -13.76 -17.36 8.19
C VAL A 80 -12.34 -17.11 8.73
N GLU A 81 -11.46 -18.08 8.55
CA GLU A 81 -10.05 -18.01 8.98
C GLU A 81 -9.21 -17.04 8.14
N SER A 82 -9.71 -16.61 6.98
CA SER A 82 -9.02 -15.75 6.02
C SER A 82 -9.70 -14.38 5.80
N LEU A 83 -10.59 -13.96 6.71
CA LEU A 83 -11.32 -12.70 6.58
C LEU A 83 -10.42 -11.45 6.54
N ASP A 84 -9.23 -11.52 7.09
CA ASP A 84 -8.21 -10.49 7.04
C ASP A 84 -7.65 -10.25 5.62
N LEU A 85 -7.79 -11.22 4.72
CA LEU A 85 -7.41 -11.09 3.30
C LEU A 85 -8.43 -10.27 2.48
N PHE A 86 -9.50 -9.80 3.09
CA PHE A 86 -10.50 -9.00 2.40
C PHE A 86 -10.53 -7.58 2.98
N ASP A 87 -10.60 -6.59 2.12
CA ASP A 87 -11.06 -5.24 2.48
C ASP A 87 -12.57 -5.17 2.29
N PHE A 88 -13.25 -4.62 3.28
CA PHE A 88 -14.69 -4.50 3.24
C PHE A 88 -15.15 -3.12 3.69
N VAL A 89 -16.03 -2.52 2.90
CA VAL A 89 -16.67 -1.25 3.20
C VAL A 89 -18.17 -1.46 3.25
N PRO A 90 -18.77 -1.50 4.46
CA PRO A 90 -20.18 -1.80 4.62
C PRO A 90 -21.07 -0.69 4.07
N GLY A 91 -22.23 -1.09 3.51
CA GLY A 91 -23.27 -0.16 3.06
C GLY A 91 -22.90 0.71 1.86
N VAL A 92 -21.87 0.34 1.11
CA VAL A 92 -21.41 1.02 -0.11
C VAL A 92 -21.77 0.15 -1.31
N HIS A 93 -22.59 0.67 -2.21
CA HIS A 93 -23.17 -0.11 -3.31
C HIS A 93 -22.91 0.50 -4.70
N THR A 94 -22.29 1.68 -4.75
CA THR A 94 -21.97 2.39 -5.99
C THR A 94 -20.53 2.91 -6.00
N PRO A 95 -19.92 3.08 -7.19
CA PRO A 95 -18.58 3.65 -7.30
C PRO A 95 -18.48 5.03 -6.62
N THR A 96 -19.47 5.89 -6.78
CA THR A 96 -19.49 7.22 -6.15
C THR A 96 -19.48 7.14 -4.63
N GLU A 97 -20.25 6.23 -4.03
CA GLU A 97 -20.26 6.02 -2.57
C GLU A 97 -18.91 5.48 -2.09
N TYR A 98 -18.32 4.55 -2.86
CA TYR A 98 -16.98 4.02 -2.56
C TYR A 98 -15.91 5.12 -2.61
N GLY A 99 -15.93 5.95 -3.65
CA GLY A 99 -15.03 7.09 -3.77
C GLY A 99 -15.18 8.09 -2.63
N LYS A 100 -16.41 8.41 -2.24
CA LYS A 100 -16.69 9.26 -1.06
C LYS A 100 -16.14 8.66 0.22
N TYR A 101 -16.37 7.38 0.45
CA TYR A 101 -15.84 6.70 1.63
C TYR A 101 -14.30 6.78 1.66
N MET A 102 -13.66 6.47 0.53
CA MET A 102 -12.21 6.44 0.44
C MET A 102 -11.56 7.80 0.62
N ILE A 103 -12.17 8.86 0.09
CA ILE A 103 -11.62 10.22 0.20
C ILE A 103 -11.96 10.86 1.55
N GLN A 104 -13.17 10.67 2.06
CA GLN A 104 -13.64 11.38 3.25
C GLN A 104 -13.42 10.63 4.56
N LYS A 105 -13.42 9.29 4.55
CA LYS A 105 -13.46 8.47 5.78
C LYS A 105 -12.30 7.52 5.96
N SER A 106 -11.55 7.18 4.90
CA SER A 106 -10.48 6.18 5.00
C SER A 106 -9.21 6.69 5.68
N GLU A 107 -9.17 7.96 6.08
CA GLU A 107 -8.00 8.63 6.69
C GLU A 107 -6.71 8.55 5.82
N ARG A 108 -6.87 8.19 4.54
CA ARG A 108 -5.75 8.10 3.58
C ARG A 108 -5.44 9.43 2.91
N PHE A 109 -6.35 10.42 3.03
CA PHE A 109 -6.25 11.73 2.41
C PHE A 109 -6.58 12.82 3.43
N GLU A 110 -5.94 13.98 3.31
CA GLU A 110 -6.41 15.20 3.96
C GLU A 110 -7.61 15.71 3.16
N TYR A 111 -8.80 15.46 3.69
CA TYR A 111 -10.05 15.92 3.10
C TYR A 111 -10.36 17.35 3.51
N ASP A 112 -10.64 18.23 2.55
CA ASP A 112 -11.10 19.60 2.78
C ASP A 112 -12.54 19.77 2.26
N GLU A 113 -13.48 20.04 3.17
CA GLU A 113 -14.89 20.25 2.85
C GLU A 113 -15.11 21.40 1.84
N ASN A 114 -14.24 22.41 1.82
CA ASN A 114 -14.33 23.51 0.87
C ASN A 114 -14.03 23.09 -0.59
N LEU A 115 -13.37 21.96 -0.76
CA LEU A 115 -13.01 21.40 -2.06
C LEU A 115 -13.94 20.25 -2.47
N GLU A 116 -15.00 19.94 -1.71
CA GLU A 116 -15.91 18.82 -1.96
C GLU A 116 -16.44 18.79 -3.41
N ALA A 117 -16.79 19.95 -3.97
CA ALA A 117 -17.32 20.06 -5.31
C ALA A 117 -16.31 19.77 -6.44
N PHE A 118 -15.02 19.68 -6.11
CA PHE A 118 -13.93 19.44 -7.06
C PHE A 118 -13.41 18.00 -7.04
N TYR A 119 -13.85 17.17 -6.07
CA TYR A 119 -13.46 15.77 -6.03
C TYR A 119 -14.26 14.95 -7.04
N ASP A 120 -13.57 14.28 -7.96
CA ASP A 120 -14.17 13.26 -8.83
C ASP A 120 -14.21 11.91 -8.10
N TYR A 121 -15.22 11.73 -7.25
CA TYR A 121 -15.39 10.53 -6.46
C TYR A 121 -15.58 9.26 -7.31
N GLU A 122 -16.32 9.38 -8.41
CA GLU A 122 -16.59 8.23 -9.28
C GLU A 122 -15.35 7.83 -10.08
N GLY A 123 -14.66 8.78 -10.68
CA GLY A 123 -13.41 8.53 -11.42
C GLY A 123 -12.34 7.91 -10.53
N TYR A 124 -12.15 8.45 -9.32
CA TYR A 124 -11.24 7.86 -8.33
C TYR A 124 -11.62 6.41 -7.96
N ALA A 125 -12.90 6.17 -7.68
CA ALA A 125 -13.39 4.84 -7.33
C ALA A 125 -13.17 3.84 -8.46
N LEU A 126 -13.50 4.19 -9.70
CA LEU A 126 -13.34 3.33 -10.87
C LEU A 126 -11.87 2.98 -11.13
N GLN A 127 -10.97 3.96 -11.00
CA GLN A 127 -9.54 3.71 -11.12
C GLN A 127 -9.06 2.71 -10.07
N ARG A 128 -9.50 2.88 -8.83
CA ARG A 128 -9.12 2.01 -7.72
C ARG A 128 -9.70 0.61 -7.86
N MET A 129 -10.98 0.50 -8.20
CA MET A 129 -11.67 -0.78 -8.42
C MET A 129 -11.03 -1.60 -9.56
N ASN A 130 -10.50 -0.94 -10.60
CA ASN A 130 -9.77 -1.61 -11.67
C ASN A 130 -8.42 -2.18 -11.21
N ALA A 131 -7.84 -1.64 -10.15
CA ALA A 131 -6.59 -2.12 -9.56
C ALA A 131 -6.81 -3.16 -8.44
N GLU A 132 -8.03 -3.28 -7.93
CA GLU A 132 -8.42 -4.19 -6.86
C GLU A 132 -9.30 -5.31 -7.44
N ASP A 133 -9.12 -6.54 -6.96
CA ASP A 133 -10.05 -7.64 -7.28
C ASP A 133 -11.26 -7.55 -6.33
N GLY A 134 -12.16 -6.61 -6.62
CA GLY A 134 -13.29 -6.25 -5.77
C GLY A 134 -14.64 -6.22 -6.49
N MET A 135 -15.72 -6.32 -5.71
CA MET A 135 -17.08 -6.26 -6.22
C MET A 135 -18.06 -5.65 -5.19
N PHE A 136 -19.18 -5.15 -5.68
CA PHE A 136 -20.31 -4.78 -4.83
C PHE A 136 -21.16 -6.02 -4.50
N THR A 137 -21.55 -6.10 -3.24
CA THR A 137 -22.49 -7.10 -2.71
C THR A 137 -23.67 -6.38 -2.05
N ASP A 138 -24.71 -7.12 -1.66
CA ASP A 138 -25.85 -6.55 -0.92
C ASP A 138 -25.43 -5.98 0.46
N ARG A 139 -24.24 -6.34 0.97
CA ARG A 139 -23.71 -5.87 2.25
C ARG A 139 -22.75 -4.69 2.12
N GLY A 140 -22.23 -4.43 0.93
CA GLY A 140 -21.26 -3.37 0.65
C GLY A 140 -20.23 -3.77 -0.38
N TYR A 141 -19.18 -2.95 -0.50
CA TYR A 141 -18.04 -3.25 -1.38
C TYR A 141 -17.05 -4.16 -0.68
N ILE A 142 -16.62 -5.21 -1.36
CA ILE A 142 -15.58 -6.12 -0.87
C ILE A 142 -14.50 -6.31 -1.94
N ALA A 143 -13.25 -6.34 -1.52
CA ALA A 143 -12.09 -6.59 -2.37
C ALA A 143 -11.20 -7.66 -1.74
N TYR A 144 -10.75 -8.61 -2.54
CA TYR A 144 -9.82 -9.62 -2.14
C TYR A 144 -8.38 -9.14 -2.35
N LYS A 145 -7.55 -9.21 -1.30
CA LYS A 145 -6.14 -8.78 -1.32
C LYS A 145 -5.14 -9.93 -1.34
N GLY A 146 -5.62 -11.16 -1.39
CA GLY A 146 -4.75 -12.32 -1.38
C GLY A 146 -3.82 -12.38 -2.59
N GLY A 147 -2.58 -12.81 -2.39
CA GLY A 147 -1.60 -13.03 -3.44
C GLY A 147 -1.77 -14.34 -4.21
N ILE A 148 -2.57 -15.25 -3.70
CA ILE A 148 -2.95 -16.52 -4.34
C ILE A 148 -4.41 -16.47 -4.75
N ALA A 149 -4.82 -17.31 -5.69
CA ALA A 149 -6.20 -17.35 -6.12
C ALA A 149 -7.12 -17.68 -4.92
N LEU A 150 -8.26 -16.97 -4.80
CA LEU A 150 -9.23 -17.15 -3.72
C LEU A 150 -9.68 -18.63 -3.57
N LYS A 151 -9.75 -19.34 -4.68
CA LYS A 151 -10.03 -20.78 -4.69
C LYS A 151 -8.94 -21.60 -3.98
N GLU A 152 -7.68 -21.26 -4.14
CA GLU A 152 -6.58 -21.94 -3.45
C GLU A 152 -6.59 -21.67 -1.94
N VAL A 153 -7.03 -20.48 -1.52
CA VAL A 153 -7.23 -20.16 -0.10
C VAL A 153 -8.28 -21.10 0.52
N MET A 154 -9.39 -21.34 -0.18
CA MET A 154 -10.46 -22.21 0.28
C MET A 154 -10.06 -23.70 0.31
N GLU A 155 -9.16 -24.12 -0.59
CA GLU A 155 -8.71 -25.53 -0.66
C GLU A 155 -7.62 -25.87 0.36
N CYS A 156 -6.78 -24.91 0.76
CA CYS A 156 -5.53 -25.19 1.49
C CYS A 156 -5.53 -24.77 2.96
N GLY A 157 -6.43 -23.91 3.39
CA GLY A 157 -6.47 -23.36 4.75
C GLY A 157 -5.25 -22.53 5.16
N GLN A 158 -5.38 -21.82 6.27
CA GLN A 158 -4.27 -21.09 6.89
C GLN A 158 -3.47 -21.99 7.83
N SER A 159 -2.17 -21.75 7.92
CA SER A 159 -1.31 -22.39 8.90
C SER A 159 -1.65 -21.90 10.32
N GLU A 160 -1.71 -22.83 11.28
CA GLU A 160 -2.01 -22.58 12.70
C GLU A 160 -0.94 -21.76 13.46
N GLN A 161 0.16 -21.36 12.82
CA GLN A 161 1.19 -20.58 13.50
C GLN A 161 0.82 -19.08 13.46
N PRO A 162 0.79 -18.42 14.65
CA PRO A 162 0.61 -16.96 14.67
C PRO A 162 1.74 -16.28 13.90
N ALA A 163 1.39 -15.25 13.13
CA ALA A 163 2.38 -14.43 12.45
C ALA A 163 3.34 -13.84 13.49
N PRO A 164 4.66 -13.84 13.24
CA PRO A 164 5.59 -13.14 14.11
C PRO A 164 5.15 -11.69 14.21
N GLU A 165 5.10 -11.15 15.43
CA GLU A 165 4.80 -9.73 15.62
C GLU A 165 5.85 -8.90 14.87
N PRO A 166 5.44 -7.81 14.20
CA PRO A 166 6.39 -6.93 13.55
C PRO A 166 7.41 -6.44 14.58
N TRP A 167 8.65 -6.84 14.43
CA TRP A 167 9.70 -6.35 15.30
C TRP A 167 9.90 -4.86 15.02
N ARG A 168 9.57 -4.07 15.98
CA ARG A 168 9.93 -2.68 16.00
C ARG A 168 11.13 -2.55 16.92
N GLY A 169 12.34 -2.57 16.34
CA GLY A 169 13.51 -2.16 17.08
C GLY A 169 13.23 -0.83 17.76
N GLU A 170 13.65 -0.70 19.02
CA GLU A 170 13.55 0.56 19.73
C GLU A 170 14.11 1.66 18.84
N ASN A 171 13.29 2.59 18.33
CA ASN A 171 13.60 3.75 17.49
C ASN A 171 13.75 3.56 15.95
N ARG A 172 13.29 2.48 15.34
CA ARG A 172 13.21 2.42 13.87
C ARG A 172 11.86 2.91 13.34
N ASP A 173 11.92 3.80 12.36
CA ASP A 173 10.73 4.29 11.65
C ASP A 173 10.35 3.30 10.53
N GLU A 174 9.05 2.99 10.42
CA GLU A 174 8.51 2.25 9.28
C GLU A 174 8.63 3.13 8.02
N MET A 175 9.44 2.73 7.04
CA MET A 175 9.58 3.44 5.77
C MET A 175 8.73 2.82 4.67
N LEU A 176 8.49 1.52 4.76
CA LEU A 176 7.78 0.76 3.77
C LEU A 176 7.07 -0.43 4.42
N ARG A 177 5.89 -0.74 3.94
CA ARG A 177 5.13 -1.93 4.33
C ARG A 177 4.70 -2.68 3.08
N MET A 178 4.82 -4.00 3.10
CA MET A 178 4.35 -4.86 2.03
C MET A 178 3.63 -6.07 2.60
N THR A 179 2.79 -6.69 1.79
CA THR A 179 2.14 -7.96 2.12
C THR A 179 2.76 -9.08 1.29
N LEU A 180 3.24 -10.11 1.96
CA LEU A 180 3.84 -11.30 1.36
C LEU A 180 2.86 -12.45 1.43
N TYR A 181 2.73 -13.17 0.33
CA TYR A 181 1.90 -14.37 0.23
C TYR A 181 2.76 -15.54 -0.21
N ALA A 182 2.65 -16.64 0.51
CA ALA A 182 3.26 -17.91 0.14
C ALA A 182 2.16 -18.95 -0.06
N LYS A 183 2.47 -19.99 -0.81
CA LYS A 183 1.54 -21.11 -1.04
C LYS A 183 1.02 -21.64 0.31
N ASN A 184 -0.30 -21.69 0.47
CA ASN A 184 -1.00 -22.17 1.66
C ASN A 184 -0.82 -21.32 2.94
N LYS A 185 -0.53 -20.02 2.82
CA LYS A 185 -0.39 -19.11 3.97
C LYS A 185 -1.17 -17.83 3.75
N ALA A 186 -1.77 -17.33 4.82
CA ALA A 186 -2.33 -15.98 4.85
C ALA A 186 -1.27 -14.92 4.55
N GLY A 187 -1.71 -13.78 4.07
CA GLY A 187 -0.83 -12.64 3.83
C GLY A 187 -0.07 -12.24 5.10
N TYR A 188 1.24 -12.17 4.99
CA TYR A 188 2.11 -11.68 6.04
C TYR A 188 2.51 -10.24 5.80
N SER A 189 2.19 -9.35 6.75
CA SER A 189 2.57 -7.93 6.65
C SER A 189 4.00 -7.75 7.11
N LEU A 190 4.90 -7.48 6.17
CA LEU A 190 6.31 -7.19 6.43
C LEU A 190 6.52 -5.67 6.49
N VAL A 191 7.15 -5.21 7.56
CA VAL A 191 7.51 -3.80 7.78
C VAL A 191 9.01 -3.63 7.55
N LEU A 192 9.40 -2.63 6.77
CA LEU A 192 10.80 -2.34 6.41
C LEU A 192 11.17 -0.90 6.83
N PRO A 193 12.43 -0.65 7.21
CA PRO A 193 13.55 -1.60 7.22
C PRO A 193 13.45 -2.64 8.33
N ALA A 194 13.96 -3.84 8.05
CA ALA A 194 13.97 -4.97 8.95
C ALA A 194 15.37 -5.58 9.07
N ASP A 195 15.70 -6.12 10.23
CA ASP A 195 16.95 -6.85 10.41
C ASP A 195 16.88 -8.29 9.89
N GLU A 196 18.04 -8.93 9.84
CA GLU A 196 18.17 -10.29 9.30
C GLU A 196 17.41 -11.33 10.15
N GLU A 197 17.31 -11.12 11.47
CA GLU A 197 16.58 -12.00 12.37
C GLU A 197 15.08 -11.96 12.07
N TYR A 198 14.51 -10.76 11.91
CA TYR A 198 13.10 -10.59 11.56
C TYR A 198 12.78 -11.11 10.14
N LEU A 199 13.65 -10.85 9.15
CA LEU A 199 13.49 -11.40 7.80
C LEU A 199 13.53 -12.95 7.82
N SER A 200 14.41 -13.55 8.64
CA SER A 200 14.48 -14.99 8.83
C SER A 200 13.22 -15.56 9.49
N ALA A 201 12.68 -14.87 10.50
CA ALA A 201 11.42 -15.24 11.14
C ALA A 201 10.25 -15.18 10.16
N ALA A 202 10.19 -14.13 9.31
CA ALA A 202 9.18 -14.01 8.27
C ALA A 202 9.25 -15.16 7.24
N LYS A 203 10.46 -15.52 6.77
CA LYS A 203 10.67 -16.70 5.89
C LYS A 203 10.19 -17.99 6.56
N SER A 204 10.52 -18.18 7.82
CA SER A 204 10.11 -19.37 8.59
C SER A 204 8.58 -19.43 8.75
N TYR A 205 7.93 -18.29 9.04
CA TYR A 205 6.48 -18.21 9.13
C TYR A 205 5.81 -18.54 7.79
N LEU A 206 6.29 -17.94 6.69
CA LEU A 206 5.79 -18.21 5.35
C LEU A 206 6.10 -19.64 4.87
N GLY A 207 7.04 -20.33 5.50
CA GLY A 207 7.47 -21.69 5.12
C GLY A 207 8.25 -21.69 3.80
N VAL A 208 8.94 -20.59 3.49
CA VAL A 208 9.76 -20.43 2.28
C VAL A 208 11.24 -20.44 2.64
N GLY A 209 12.07 -20.95 1.74
CA GLY A 209 13.53 -20.86 1.87
C GLY A 209 14.07 -19.51 1.43
N ASP A 210 13.40 -18.91 0.46
CA ASP A 210 13.72 -17.59 -0.11
C ASP A 210 12.46 -16.80 -0.36
N PHE A 211 12.50 -15.46 -0.23
CA PHE A 211 11.36 -14.60 -0.54
C PHE A 211 10.97 -14.61 -2.03
N ALA A 212 11.85 -15.08 -2.93
CA ALA A 212 11.52 -15.32 -4.32
C ALA A 212 10.39 -16.37 -4.51
N GLU A 213 10.13 -17.20 -3.48
CA GLU A 213 9.02 -18.16 -3.46
C GLU A 213 7.69 -17.54 -2.99
N ALA A 214 7.73 -16.29 -2.50
CA ALA A 214 6.57 -15.54 -2.05
C ALA A 214 6.15 -14.49 -3.08
N VAL A 215 4.87 -14.17 -3.12
CA VAL A 215 4.33 -13.09 -3.96
C VAL A 215 4.25 -11.82 -3.12
N ILE A 216 4.91 -10.75 -3.60
CA ILE A 216 4.85 -9.43 -2.97
C ILE A 216 3.62 -8.71 -3.50
N ARG A 217 2.81 -8.15 -2.59
CA ARG A 217 1.66 -7.31 -2.93
C ARG A 217 1.53 -6.14 -1.95
N ASP A 218 0.68 -5.16 -2.29
CA ASP A 218 0.34 -4.03 -1.42
C ASP A 218 1.56 -3.30 -0.86
N VAL A 219 2.54 -2.99 -1.71
CA VAL A 219 3.70 -2.20 -1.30
C VAL A 219 3.24 -0.77 -0.99
N ARG A 220 3.45 -0.34 0.26
CA ARG A 220 3.05 0.99 0.74
C ARG A 220 4.26 1.71 1.29
N PHE A 221 4.55 2.87 0.75
CA PHE A 221 5.59 3.74 1.25
C PHE A 221 5.03 4.64 2.36
N LYS A 222 5.81 4.94 3.39
CA LYS A 222 5.48 5.91 4.44
C LYS A 222 5.09 7.26 3.84
N VAL A 223 5.74 7.63 2.75
CA VAL A 223 5.45 8.82 1.96
C VAL A 223 4.87 8.36 0.61
N PRO A 224 3.53 8.37 0.45
CA PRO A 224 2.87 7.77 -0.72
C PRO A 224 3.37 8.33 -2.05
N TYR A 225 3.59 9.64 -2.18
CA TYR A 225 4.06 10.25 -3.43
C TYR A 225 5.45 9.76 -3.87
N ILE A 226 6.31 9.27 -2.95
CA ILE A 226 7.59 8.65 -3.32
C ILE A 226 7.32 7.37 -4.12
N GLY A 227 6.37 6.54 -3.68
CA GLY A 227 5.97 5.34 -4.42
C GLY A 227 5.36 5.63 -5.80
N GLU A 228 4.63 6.74 -5.93
CA GLU A 228 4.03 7.18 -7.20
C GLU A 228 5.08 7.68 -8.20
N LEU A 229 6.19 8.24 -7.72
CA LEU A 229 7.28 8.74 -8.56
C LEU A 229 8.22 7.63 -9.06
N ILE A 230 8.19 6.45 -8.44
CA ILE A 230 8.97 5.29 -8.85
C ILE A 230 8.12 4.45 -9.80
N CYS A 231 8.39 4.57 -11.09
CA CYS A 231 7.73 3.79 -12.13
C CYS A 231 8.39 2.40 -12.20
N ASP A 232 7.96 1.50 -11.30
CA ASP A 232 8.59 0.19 -11.16
C ASP A 232 8.16 -0.75 -12.29
N THR A 233 9.03 -0.96 -13.25
CA THR A 233 8.83 -1.91 -14.37
C THR A 233 9.35 -3.30 -14.05
N ASP A 234 10.15 -3.44 -12.99
CA ASP A 234 10.69 -4.69 -12.49
C ASP A 234 9.88 -5.17 -11.28
N CYS A 235 10.07 -6.43 -10.89
CA CYS A 235 9.53 -6.98 -9.65
C CYS A 235 10.66 -7.06 -8.61
N PRO A 236 10.91 -5.99 -7.82
CA PRO A 236 12.00 -5.98 -6.88
C PRO A 236 11.84 -7.06 -5.80
N SER A 237 12.96 -7.60 -5.34
CA SER A 237 13.00 -8.53 -4.23
C SER A 237 12.75 -7.84 -2.88
N VAL A 238 12.40 -8.60 -1.85
CA VAL A 238 12.27 -8.09 -0.48
C VAL A 238 13.59 -7.47 0.00
N GLU A 239 14.71 -8.03 -0.38
CA GLU A 239 16.04 -7.53 -0.04
C GLU A 239 16.34 -6.17 -0.67
N GLU A 240 15.89 -5.94 -1.90
CA GLU A 240 16.01 -4.63 -2.56
C GLU A 240 15.12 -3.58 -1.90
N TYR A 241 13.88 -3.93 -1.58
CA TYR A 241 12.99 -3.06 -0.80
C TYR A 241 13.56 -2.76 0.58
N ASN A 242 14.19 -3.73 1.25
CA ASN A 242 14.79 -3.50 2.57
C ASN A 242 15.97 -2.52 2.50
N LYS A 243 16.86 -2.68 1.52
CA LYS A 243 17.97 -1.73 1.29
C LYS A 243 17.47 -0.32 0.98
N PHE A 244 16.41 -0.23 0.17
CA PHE A 244 15.79 1.05 -0.14
C PHE A 244 15.19 1.70 1.12
N ALA A 245 14.47 0.92 1.95
CA ALA A 245 13.89 1.38 3.20
C ALA A 245 14.94 1.86 4.21
N GLU A 246 16.09 1.16 4.32
CA GLU A 246 17.23 1.60 5.16
C GLU A 246 17.80 2.94 4.69
N ALA A 247 17.93 3.12 3.39
CA ALA A 247 18.41 4.38 2.83
C ALA A 247 17.41 5.52 3.05
N MET A 248 16.11 5.26 2.88
CA MET A 248 15.03 6.21 3.18
C MET A 248 15.03 6.61 4.66
N GLU A 249 15.19 5.66 5.58
CA GLU A 249 15.29 5.95 7.02
C GLU A 249 16.45 6.91 7.30
N SER A 250 17.57 6.76 6.59
CA SER A 250 18.75 7.61 6.76
C SER A 250 18.52 9.08 6.43
N ILE A 251 17.57 9.39 5.54
CA ILE A 251 17.23 10.76 5.13
C ILE A 251 15.96 11.29 5.80
N TRP A 252 15.15 10.40 6.40
CA TRP A 252 13.84 10.72 6.95
C TRP A 252 13.85 11.88 7.95
N GLN A 253 14.87 11.92 8.82
CA GLN A 253 15.00 12.93 9.85
C GLN A 253 15.87 14.13 9.43
N LYS A 254 16.43 14.11 8.21
CA LYS A 254 17.27 15.22 7.71
C LYS A 254 16.39 16.29 7.11
N ASP A 255 16.53 17.53 7.60
CA ASP A 255 15.74 18.65 7.12
C ASP A 255 15.89 18.87 5.61
N GLY A 256 14.75 18.94 4.92
CA GLY A 256 14.68 19.16 3.48
C GLY A 256 15.12 18.00 2.58
N ALA A 257 15.78 16.96 3.11
CA ALA A 257 16.34 15.88 2.29
C ALA A 257 15.25 15.08 1.56
N LEU A 258 14.11 14.84 2.20
CA LEU A 258 12.98 14.13 1.61
C LEU A 258 12.38 14.91 0.42
N LEU A 259 12.20 16.22 0.55
CA LEU A 259 11.72 17.07 -0.54
C LEU A 259 12.73 17.17 -1.69
N THR A 260 14.03 17.19 -1.36
CA THR A 260 15.07 17.14 -2.39
C THR A 260 15.02 15.80 -3.13
N TYR A 261 14.86 14.69 -2.42
CA TYR A 261 14.72 13.38 -3.05
C TYR A 261 13.46 13.27 -3.94
N ALA A 262 12.33 13.79 -3.48
CA ALA A 262 11.13 13.86 -4.30
C ALA A 262 11.34 14.67 -5.59
N ALA A 263 12.01 15.82 -5.50
CA ALA A 263 12.38 16.61 -6.68
C ALA A 263 13.30 15.85 -7.63
N VAL A 264 14.26 15.06 -7.09
CA VAL A 264 15.14 14.21 -7.89
C VAL A 264 14.36 13.11 -8.61
N LEU A 265 13.45 12.42 -7.93
CA LEU A 265 12.60 11.40 -8.54
C LEU A 265 11.73 11.96 -9.65
N ASP A 266 11.12 13.14 -9.44
CA ASP A 266 10.30 13.81 -10.46
C ASP A 266 11.12 14.25 -11.67
N ALA A 267 12.37 14.69 -11.48
CA ALA A 267 13.25 15.10 -12.57
C ALA A 267 13.84 13.91 -13.35
N GLU A 268 14.32 12.89 -12.65
CA GLU A 268 15.06 11.76 -13.22
C GLU A 268 14.14 10.62 -13.69
N ARG A 269 12.93 10.50 -13.10
CA ARG A 269 11.90 9.50 -13.41
C ARG A 269 12.47 8.08 -13.52
N PRO A 270 12.97 7.53 -12.41
CA PRO A 270 13.55 6.20 -12.41
C PRO A 270 12.51 5.16 -12.84
N ASP A 271 12.91 4.22 -13.67
CA ASP A 271 12.10 3.11 -14.18
C ASP A 271 12.19 1.86 -13.31
N THR A 272 13.09 1.86 -12.33
CA THR A 272 13.29 0.73 -11.40
C THR A 272 13.56 1.23 -9.98
N LEU A 273 13.24 0.38 -8.98
CA LEU A 273 13.58 0.63 -7.58
C LEU A 273 15.10 0.75 -7.38
N GLY A 274 15.88 -0.07 -8.11
CA GLY A 274 17.32 -0.01 -8.09
C GLY A 274 17.86 1.36 -8.52
N ARG A 275 17.29 1.94 -9.59
CA ARG A 275 17.66 3.29 -10.03
C ARG A 275 17.24 4.36 -9.03
N ALA A 276 16.04 4.24 -8.43
CA ALA A 276 15.59 5.13 -7.37
C ALA A 276 16.54 5.08 -6.14
N TYR A 277 17.00 3.88 -5.78
CA TYR A 277 17.99 3.70 -4.72
C TYR A 277 19.34 4.36 -5.05
N GLU A 278 19.87 4.21 -6.28
CA GLU A 278 21.10 4.89 -6.70
C GLU A 278 20.98 6.42 -6.60
N LEU A 279 19.83 6.98 -7.02
CA LEU A 279 19.56 8.41 -6.89
C LEU A 279 19.57 8.87 -5.44
N LEU A 280 18.97 8.07 -4.55
CA LEU A 280 18.98 8.34 -3.11
C LEU A 280 20.39 8.32 -2.51
N GLN A 281 21.22 7.36 -2.91
CA GLN A 281 22.63 7.27 -2.47
C GLN A 281 23.49 8.46 -2.94
N ASN A 282 23.12 9.07 -4.06
CA ASN A 282 23.82 10.19 -4.67
C ASN A 282 23.07 11.52 -4.48
N LEU A 283 22.25 11.65 -3.45
CA LEU A 283 21.41 12.83 -3.22
C LEU A 283 22.24 14.11 -3.05
N GLU A 284 23.47 14.01 -2.56
CA GLU A 284 24.41 15.11 -2.43
C GLU A 284 24.84 15.74 -3.78
N ASN A 285 24.62 15.03 -4.90
CA ASN A 285 24.84 15.55 -6.25
C ASN A 285 23.69 16.45 -6.75
N TYR A 286 22.71 16.69 -5.91
CA TYR A 286 21.54 17.49 -6.24
C TYR A 286 21.33 18.60 -5.21
N GLU A 287 20.92 19.74 -5.71
CA GLU A 287 20.58 20.92 -4.90
C GLU A 287 19.18 21.39 -5.23
N ARG A 288 18.32 21.40 -4.22
CA ARG A 288 16.97 21.95 -4.33
C ARG A 288 16.98 23.43 -4.00
N ILE A 289 16.59 24.27 -4.96
CA ILE A 289 16.55 25.72 -4.83
C ILE A 289 15.16 26.10 -4.32
N VAL A 290 15.10 26.74 -3.16
CA VAL A 290 13.86 27.09 -2.46
C VAL A 290 13.36 28.49 -2.82
N GLU A 291 14.28 29.40 -3.14
CA GLU A 291 14.03 30.82 -3.31
C GLU A 291 13.29 31.18 -4.61
N GLY A 292 13.03 30.22 -5.47
CA GLY A 292 12.42 30.45 -6.78
C GLY A 292 13.35 31.18 -7.74
N THR A 293 12.82 31.50 -8.92
CA THR A 293 13.61 32.11 -10.02
C THR A 293 14.22 33.45 -9.65
N TYR A 294 13.44 34.29 -8.96
CA TYR A 294 13.88 35.60 -8.52
C TYR A 294 15.03 35.51 -7.52
N GLY A 295 14.87 34.74 -6.44
CA GLY A 295 15.91 34.55 -5.42
C GLY A 295 17.14 33.87 -5.99
N TYR A 296 16.97 32.89 -6.91
CA TYR A 296 18.08 32.29 -7.62
C TYR A 296 18.89 33.32 -8.41
N GLY A 297 18.23 34.28 -9.10
CA GLY A 297 18.89 35.37 -9.77
C GLY A 297 19.70 36.27 -8.84
N GLN A 298 19.16 36.59 -7.66
CA GLN A 298 19.88 37.34 -6.64
C GLN A 298 21.11 36.61 -6.13
N GLN A 299 20.96 35.34 -5.76
CA GLN A 299 22.08 34.52 -5.28
C GLN A 299 23.17 34.37 -6.34
N ARG A 300 22.81 34.09 -7.60
CA ARG A 300 23.83 33.97 -8.68
C ARG A 300 24.54 35.26 -8.96
N LEU A 301 23.88 36.41 -8.81
CA LEU A 301 24.57 37.71 -8.92
C LEU A 301 25.56 37.94 -7.78
N GLN A 302 25.18 37.62 -6.55
CA GLN A 302 26.07 37.67 -5.39
C GLN A 302 27.31 36.82 -5.61
N GLU A 303 27.13 35.56 -6.00
CA GLU A 303 28.25 34.64 -6.27
C GLU A 303 29.16 35.12 -7.40
N THR A 304 28.58 35.63 -8.48
CA THR A 304 29.33 36.04 -9.68
C THR A 304 30.11 37.31 -9.49
N LEU A 305 29.55 38.29 -8.77
CA LEU A 305 30.13 39.61 -8.60
C LEU A 305 30.73 39.83 -7.20
N GLY A 306 30.56 38.88 -6.28
CA GLY A 306 31.03 39.00 -4.89
C GLY A 306 30.29 40.09 -4.11
N LEU A 307 29.02 40.33 -4.40
CA LEU A 307 28.18 41.33 -3.74
C LEU A 307 27.65 40.83 -2.40
N ASP A 308 27.49 41.76 -1.45
CA ASP A 308 26.78 41.49 -0.22
C ASP A 308 25.25 41.70 -0.39
N ASP A 309 24.44 41.27 0.60
CA ASP A 309 23.00 41.37 0.57
C ASP A 309 22.51 42.80 0.38
N ALA A 310 23.17 43.77 1.01
CA ALA A 310 22.82 45.17 0.95
C ALA A 310 23.02 45.73 -0.48
N ALA A 311 24.09 45.32 -1.18
CA ALA A 311 24.32 45.70 -2.55
C ALA A 311 23.30 45.09 -3.51
N VAL A 312 22.88 43.86 -3.30
CA VAL A 312 21.82 43.24 -4.12
C VAL A 312 20.46 43.88 -3.85
N GLU A 313 20.13 44.20 -2.61
CA GLU A 313 18.90 44.90 -2.25
C GLU A 313 18.85 46.31 -2.91
N MET A 314 19.98 47.00 -3.02
CA MET A 314 20.02 48.28 -3.76
C MET A 314 19.76 48.15 -5.26
N LEU A 315 20.03 46.99 -5.85
CA LEU A 315 19.80 46.72 -7.27
C LEU A 315 18.36 46.27 -7.57
N ASP A 316 17.57 45.96 -6.55
CA ASP A 316 16.21 45.41 -6.71
C ASP A 316 15.27 46.31 -7.58
N GLY A 317 15.39 47.61 -7.49
CA GLY A 317 14.61 48.56 -8.32
C GLY A 317 15.16 48.82 -9.74
N TYR A 318 16.35 48.27 -10.07
CA TYR A 318 17.05 48.57 -11.32
C TYR A 318 17.36 47.34 -12.17
N MET A 319 17.25 46.12 -11.61
CA MET A 319 17.55 44.86 -12.26
C MET A 319 16.33 43.94 -12.27
N ASP A 320 16.05 43.34 -13.41
CA ASP A 320 15.04 42.28 -13.52
C ASP A 320 15.64 40.93 -13.09
N PHE A 321 15.58 40.65 -11.79
CA PHE A 321 16.09 39.42 -11.23
C PHE A 321 15.32 38.20 -11.68
N GLU A 322 14.04 38.32 -12.04
CA GLU A 322 13.27 37.20 -12.58
C GLU A 322 13.81 36.78 -13.94
N LYS A 323 14.08 37.71 -14.81
CA LYS A 323 14.64 37.43 -16.13
C LYS A 323 16.08 36.94 -16.02
N TYR A 324 16.90 37.58 -15.20
CA TYR A 324 18.28 37.16 -14.99
C TYR A 324 18.36 35.77 -14.37
N GLY A 325 17.50 35.47 -13.40
CA GLY A 325 17.40 34.15 -12.79
C GLY A 325 17.07 33.05 -13.79
N LYS A 326 16.12 33.31 -14.72
CA LYS A 326 15.79 32.37 -15.81
C LYS A 326 16.99 32.08 -16.70
N GLU A 327 17.72 33.11 -17.11
CA GLU A 327 18.92 32.96 -17.94
C GLU A 327 20.01 32.16 -17.20
N CYS A 328 20.21 32.42 -15.89
CA CYS A 328 21.12 31.66 -15.06
C CYS A 328 20.69 30.21 -14.91
N MET A 329 19.42 29.95 -14.66
CA MET A 329 18.86 28.59 -14.53
C MET A 329 19.07 27.77 -15.81
N GLU A 330 18.85 28.36 -16.98
CA GLU A 330 19.13 27.70 -18.26
C GLU A 330 20.61 27.37 -18.41
N ALA A 331 21.50 28.31 -18.06
CA ALA A 331 22.96 28.11 -18.13
C ALA A 331 23.46 27.05 -17.15
N ASP A 332 22.91 26.99 -15.95
CA ASP A 332 23.30 26.06 -14.88
C ASP A 332 22.59 24.69 -14.99
N GLY A 333 21.68 24.54 -15.97
CA GLY A 333 20.91 23.32 -16.17
C GLY A 333 19.93 23.05 -15.02
N VAL A 334 19.31 24.10 -14.47
CA VAL A 334 18.26 23.95 -13.44
C VAL A 334 16.95 23.52 -14.09
N VAL A 335 16.28 22.53 -13.51
CA VAL A 335 14.98 22.02 -13.97
C VAL A 335 13.88 22.38 -12.96
N THR A 336 12.67 22.60 -13.46
CA THR A 336 11.48 22.78 -12.62
C THR A 336 10.85 21.43 -12.34
N THR A 337 10.54 21.14 -11.07
CA THR A 337 9.85 19.95 -10.60
C THR A 337 8.59 20.35 -9.84
N GLU A 338 7.72 19.41 -9.52
CA GLU A 338 6.55 19.66 -8.65
C GLU A 338 6.99 20.05 -7.20
N PHE A 339 8.22 19.70 -6.81
CA PHE A 339 8.78 19.94 -5.47
C PHE A 339 9.74 21.14 -5.41
N GLY A 340 9.79 21.95 -6.47
CA GLY A 340 10.64 23.14 -6.59
C GLY A 340 11.68 23.04 -7.71
N LEU A 341 12.61 23.99 -7.70
CA LEU A 341 13.69 24.03 -8.66
C LEU A 341 14.82 23.07 -8.22
N LEU A 342 15.36 22.30 -9.16
CA LEU A 342 16.40 21.31 -8.90
C LEU A 342 17.60 21.54 -9.83
N ARG A 343 18.79 21.59 -9.25
CA ARG A 343 20.07 21.60 -9.97
C ARG A 343 20.82 20.29 -9.73
N ARG A 344 21.29 19.65 -10.80
CA ARG A 344 22.23 18.54 -10.70
C ARG A 344 23.65 19.10 -10.88
N LEU A 345 24.54 18.77 -9.95
CA LEU A 345 25.87 19.36 -9.87
C LEU A 345 26.81 18.74 -10.93
N GLU A 346 26.80 17.40 -11.07
CA GLU A 346 27.66 16.72 -12.05
C GLU A 346 27.00 15.43 -12.62
N PRO A 347 26.82 15.31 -13.94
CA PRO A 347 26.79 16.39 -14.93
C PRO A 347 25.48 17.19 -14.83
N PRO A 348 25.47 18.46 -15.18
CA PRO A 348 24.23 19.26 -15.20
C PRO A 348 23.15 18.63 -16.09
N PHE A 349 21.87 18.92 -15.83
CA PHE A 349 20.81 18.52 -16.74
C PHE A 349 20.99 19.18 -18.11
N ALA A 350 20.68 18.47 -19.19
CA ALA A 350 20.77 19.00 -20.53
C ALA A 350 19.68 20.10 -20.75
N ALA A 351 20.05 21.24 -21.33
CA ALA A 351 19.17 22.38 -21.56
C ALA A 351 17.85 22.07 -22.30
N HIS A 352 17.79 20.96 -23.04
CA HIS A 352 16.59 20.51 -23.76
C HIS A 352 15.45 19.97 -22.87
N THR A 353 15.71 19.69 -21.60
CA THR A 353 14.69 19.15 -20.69
C THR A 353 13.66 20.19 -20.27
N LEU A 354 13.99 21.49 -20.40
CA LEU A 354 13.09 22.62 -20.07
C LEU A 354 11.98 22.86 -21.09
N GLN A 355 12.20 22.49 -22.36
CA GLN A 355 11.25 22.80 -23.45
C GLN A 355 10.06 21.84 -23.59
N MET A 356 10.06 20.68 -22.98
CA MET A 356 8.97 19.70 -23.11
C MET A 356 7.88 19.81 -22.04
N ARG A 357 8.08 20.58 -20.98
CA ARG A 357 7.09 20.72 -19.88
C ARG A 357 6.06 21.82 -20.04
N ASP A 358 6.36 22.84 -20.86
CA ASP A 358 5.41 23.94 -21.13
C ASP A 358 4.37 23.58 -22.23
N MET A 359 4.30 22.33 -22.68
CA MET A 359 3.44 21.91 -23.80
C MET A 359 2.52 20.71 -23.48
N VAL A 360 2.25 20.41 -22.19
CA VAL A 360 1.24 19.40 -21.82
C VAL A 360 0.17 19.99 -20.95
#